data_1829e590e6b1fcba5f24b1680ad34780
#
_entry.id   1829e590e6b1fcba5f24b1680ad34780
#
_cell.length_a   1.000
_cell.length_b   1.000
_cell.length_c   1.000
_cell.angle_alpha   90.00
_cell.angle_beta   90.00
_cell.angle_gamma   90.00
#
_symmetry.space_group_name_H-M   'P 1'
#
loop_
_entity.id
_entity.type
_entity.pdbx_description
1 polymer ?
#
loop_
_entity_poly.entity_id
_entity_poly.type
_entity_poly.pdbx_seq_one_letter_code
_entity_poly.pdbx_strand_id
1 'polypeptide(L)'
;MELAKYKACICEGAAETAIIDILLDYELLIFPREEMIEEEVIRCREGKKFEEKYLRKGFMDKISVIRILDSRRENFKLSKAYTGKVDVINVITAPEIEMLIIFNENKYKEFKKSGKKPSSFCKEDLKMTEVKSYDFVKMYFSDPRILVTAIKKYHEMSKVQNDIVNIGLHFILKNVRPYA
;
A
#
# COMPACT_ATOMS: atom_id res chain seq x y z
N MET A 1 7.49 -12.76 -7.41
CA MET A 1 6.97 -11.74 -8.37
C MET A 1 8.18 -10.99 -8.90
N GLU A 2 8.33 -10.93 -10.22
CA GLU A 2 9.41 -10.20 -10.86
C GLU A 2 8.86 -8.81 -11.26
N LEU A 3 9.50 -7.76 -10.75
CA LEU A 3 9.15 -6.37 -11.09
C LEU A 3 10.05 -5.86 -12.21
N ALA A 4 9.51 -4.99 -13.05
CA ALA A 4 10.28 -4.29 -14.07
C ALA A 4 11.39 -3.42 -13.44
N LYS A 5 12.38 -2.99 -14.24
CA LYS A 5 13.49 -2.15 -13.79
C LYS A 5 13.02 -0.87 -13.11
N TYR A 6 12.03 -0.19 -13.68
CA TYR A 6 11.44 1.01 -13.11
C TYR A 6 10.10 0.71 -12.46
N LYS A 7 9.83 1.34 -11.31
CA LYS A 7 8.59 1.21 -10.55
C LYS A 7 7.91 2.58 -10.43
N ALA A 8 6.59 2.57 -10.45
CA ALA A 8 5.77 3.70 -10.04
C ALA A 8 4.88 3.24 -8.89
N CYS A 9 5.08 3.77 -7.70
CA CYS A 9 4.23 3.47 -6.56
C CYS A 9 3.14 4.54 -6.45
N ILE A 10 1.88 4.14 -6.55
CA ILE A 10 0.72 5.03 -6.53
C ILE A 10 -0.10 4.76 -5.29
N CYS A 11 -0.28 5.78 -4.45
CA CYS A 11 -1.19 5.77 -3.31
C CYS A 11 -2.29 6.82 -3.51
N GLU A 12 -3.49 6.54 -3.01
CA GLU A 12 -4.62 7.47 -3.12
C GLU A 12 -4.81 8.32 -1.87
N GLY A 13 -4.58 7.71 -0.70
CA GLY A 13 -4.74 8.32 0.61
C GLY A 13 -3.44 8.72 1.27
N ALA A 14 -3.56 9.60 2.27
CA ALA A 14 -2.41 10.06 3.05
C ALA A 14 -1.84 8.95 3.96
N ALA A 15 -2.70 8.11 4.53
CA ALA A 15 -2.29 7.00 5.37
C ALA A 15 -1.49 5.94 4.59
N GLU A 16 -1.97 5.56 3.39
CA GLU A 16 -1.27 4.65 2.49
C GLU A 16 0.09 5.20 2.09
N THR A 17 0.15 6.49 1.75
CA THR A 17 1.40 7.18 1.43
C THR A 17 2.38 7.09 2.60
N ALA A 18 1.93 7.39 3.83
CA ALA A 18 2.77 7.32 5.02
C ALA A 18 3.34 5.91 5.28
N ILE A 19 2.51 4.88 5.10
CA ILE A 19 2.94 3.49 5.27
C ILE A 19 4.00 3.11 4.23
N ILE A 20 3.78 3.43 2.96
CA ILE A 20 4.74 3.13 1.90
C ILE A 20 6.03 3.91 2.12
N ASP A 21 5.95 5.18 2.53
CA ASP A 21 7.14 5.97 2.85
C ASP A 21 7.94 5.40 4.04
N ILE A 22 7.25 4.91 5.09
CA ILE A 22 7.95 4.21 6.19
C ILE A 22 8.69 2.99 5.64
N LEU A 23 8.00 2.16 4.85
CA LEU A 23 8.59 0.94 4.32
C LEU A 23 9.76 1.20 3.35
N LEU A 24 9.71 2.29 2.58
CA LEU A 24 10.80 2.72 1.69
C LEU A 24 11.98 3.28 2.49
N ASP A 25 11.72 4.17 3.46
CA ASP A 25 12.76 4.83 4.28
C ASP A 25 13.60 3.80 5.06
N TYR A 26 13.02 2.66 5.42
CA TYR A 26 13.69 1.56 6.11
C TYR A 26 14.06 0.39 5.20
N GLU A 27 13.99 0.56 3.88
CA GLU A 27 14.32 -0.46 2.86
C GLU A 27 13.59 -1.80 3.04
N LEU A 28 12.35 -1.76 3.49
CA LEU A 28 11.53 -2.95 3.80
C LEU A 28 10.67 -3.45 2.62
N LEU A 29 10.64 -2.71 1.51
CA LEU A 29 9.98 -3.15 0.27
C LEU A 29 10.95 -3.96 -0.60
N ILE A 30 10.38 -4.81 -1.48
CA ILE A 30 11.13 -5.60 -2.46
C ILE A 30 11.78 -4.76 -3.56
N PHE A 31 11.59 -3.44 -3.53
CA PHE A 31 12.23 -2.45 -4.40
C PHE A 31 12.64 -1.23 -3.57
N PRO A 32 13.77 -0.61 -3.85
CA PRO A 32 14.22 0.60 -3.19
C PRO A 32 13.64 1.85 -3.87
N ARG A 33 13.78 3.00 -3.22
CA ARG A 33 13.26 4.30 -3.68
C ARG A 33 13.89 4.74 -5.01
N GLU A 34 15.18 4.47 -5.21
CA GLU A 34 15.96 4.87 -6.39
C GLU A 34 15.50 4.18 -7.69
N GLU A 35 14.77 3.06 -7.57
CA GLU A 35 14.18 2.39 -8.72
C GLU A 35 12.79 2.94 -9.07
N MET A 36 12.28 3.90 -8.32
CA MET A 36 11.01 4.55 -8.59
C MET A 36 11.18 5.72 -9.56
N ILE A 37 10.25 5.89 -10.49
CA ILE A 37 10.36 6.90 -11.57
C ILE A 37 10.42 8.36 -11.11
N GLU A 38 9.95 8.68 -9.90
CA GLU A 38 10.04 10.01 -9.29
C GLU A 38 10.73 9.95 -7.93
N GLU A 39 11.28 8.80 -7.56
CA GLU A 39 11.82 8.54 -6.22
C GLU A 39 10.83 8.83 -5.07
N GLU A 40 9.56 9.06 -5.41
CA GLU A 40 8.47 9.43 -4.50
C GLU A 40 7.20 8.63 -4.79
N VAL A 41 6.33 8.54 -3.79
CA VAL A 41 4.99 8.00 -3.95
C VAL A 41 4.13 8.97 -4.77
N ILE A 42 3.55 8.46 -5.84
CA ILE A 42 2.76 9.24 -6.80
C ILE A 42 1.30 9.28 -6.37
N ARG A 43 0.67 10.45 -6.45
CA ARG A 43 -0.79 10.61 -6.33
C ARG A 43 -1.40 10.72 -7.72
N CYS A 44 -1.93 9.61 -8.23
CA CYS A 44 -2.57 9.57 -9.54
C CYS A 44 -3.62 8.46 -9.63
N ARG A 45 -4.90 8.82 -9.69
CA ARG A 45 -6.01 7.84 -9.77
C ARG A 45 -6.29 7.34 -11.18
N GLU A 46 -6.00 8.15 -12.19
CA GLU A 46 -6.41 7.90 -13.57
C GLU A 46 -5.23 7.46 -14.44
N GLY A 47 -5.36 6.31 -15.13
CA GLY A 47 -4.34 5.80 -16.04
C GLY A 47 -3.97 6.81 -17.14
N LYS A 48 -4.95 7.53 -17.69
CA LYS A 48 -4.71 8.54 -18.74
C LYS A 48 -3.84 9.70 -18.23
N LYS A 49 -4.08 10.21 -17.02
CA LYS A 49 -3.24 11.26 -16.41
C LYS A 49 -1.83 10.75 -16.11
N PHE A 50 -1.72 9.49 -15.70
CA PHE A 50 -0.43 8.84 -15.51
C PHE A 50 0.35 8.74 -16.81
N GLU A 51 -0.29 8.33 -17.91
CA GLU A 51 0.33 8.30 -19.24
C GLU A 51 0.85 9.68 -19.66
N GLU A 52 0.01 10.71 -19.54
CA GLU A 52 0.33 12.07 -19.95
C GLU A 52 1.52 12.64 -19.20
N LYS A 53 1.61 12.36 -17.90
CA LYS A 53 2.65 12.95 -17.04
C LYS A 53 3.96 12.15 -17.06
N TYR A 54 3.87 10.82 -17.08
CA TYR A 54 5.03 9.98 -16.82
C TYR A 54 5.48 9.13 -18.02
N LEU A 55 4.57 8.69 -18.89
CA LEU A 55 4.93 7.75 -19.97
C LEU A 55 5.33 8.42 -21.28
N ARG A 56 4.95 9.69 -21.49
CA ARG A 56 5.32 10.43 -22.71
C ARG A 56 6.81 10.75 -22.81
N LYS A 57 7.56 10.62 -21.74
CA LYS A 57 9.01 10.90 -21.68
C LYS A 57 9.89 9.83 -22.34
N GLY A 58 9.28 8.81 -22.97
CA GLY A 58 10.02 7.81 -23.76
C GLY A 58 10.82 6.83 -22.91
N PHE A 59 10.17 6.07 -22.05
CA PHE A 59 10.83 4.96 -21.36
C PHE A 59 11.15 3.84 -22.34
N MET A 60 12.39 3.40 -22.38
CA MET A 60 12.83 2.27 -23.20
C MET A 60 12.55 0.93 -22.53
N ASP A 61 12.50 0.89 -21.21
CA ASP A 61 12.27 -0.30 -20.39
C ASP A 61 10.81 -0.40 -19.93
N LYS A 62 10.41 -1.59 -19.49
CA LYS A 62 9.12 -1.78 -18.83
C LYS A 62 9.05 -1.07 -17.48
N ILE A 63 7.83 -0.70 -17.08
CA ILE A 63 7.51 -0.08 -15.80
C ILE A 63 6.51 -0.97 -15.06
N SER A 64 6.75 -1.27 -13.78
CA SER A 64 5.76 -1.84 -12.88
C SER A 64 5.05 -0.73 -12.13
N VAL A 65 3.76 -0.57 -12.36
CA VAL A 65 2.89 0.37 -11.63
C VAL A 65 2.26 -0.37 -10.47
N ILE A 66 2.70 -0.06 -9.27
CA ILE A 66 2.23 -0.66 -8.02
C ILE A 66 1.22 0.30 -7.40
N ARG A 67 -0.05 -0.09 -7.36
CA ARG A 67 -1.15 0.74 -6.86
C ARG A 67 -1.59 0.23 -5.50
N ILE A 68 -1.52 1.07 -4.48
CA ILE A 68 -2.00 0.76 -3.13
C ILE A 68 -3.44 1.24 -3.01
N LEU A 69 -4.37 0.30 -2.83
CA LEU A 69 -5.81 0.54 -2.94
C LEU A 69 -6.56 0.03 -1.71
N ASP A 70 -7.52 0.81 -1.24
CA ASP A 70 -8.50 0.38 -0.24
C ASP A 70 -9.70 -0.37 -0.84
N SER A 71 -9.79 -0.41 -2.18
CA SER A 71 -10.89 -1.02 -2.92
C SER A 71 -10.41 -1.84 -4.11
N ARG A 72 -11.12 -2.96 -4.38
CA ARG A 72 -10.89 -3.80 -5.58
C ARG A 72 -11.57 -3.26 -6.85
N ARG A 73 -12.40 -2.23 -6.73
CA ARG A 73 -13.26 -1.73 -7.83
C ARG A 73 -12.62 -0.61 -8.64
N GLU A 74 -11.43 -0.21 -8.29
CA GLU A 74 -10.69 0.86 -8.96
C GLU A 74 -10.26 0.46 -10.37
N ASN A 75 -10.50 1.35 -11.33
CA ASN A 75 -10.18 1.12 -12.73
C ASN A 75 -9.04 2.03 -13.19
N PHE A 76 -7.90 1.44 -13.48
CA PHE A 76 -6.73 2.14 -13.99
C PHE A 76 -6.45 1.66 -15.41
N LYS A 77 -7.13 2.29 -16.39
CA LYS A 77 -6.99 1.91 -17.80
C LYS A 77 -5.88 2.71 -18.46
N LEU A 78 -4.94 2.00 -19.03
CA LEU A 78 -3.93 2.54 -19.94
C LEU A 78 -4.39 2.37 -21.38
N SER A 79 -3.94 3.28 -22.25
CA SER A 79 -4.16 3.16 -23.69
C SER A 79 -3.41 1.93 -24.26
N LYS A 80 -3.88 1.43 -25.40
CA LYS A 80 -3.30 0.24 -26.06
C LYS A 80 -1.79 0.41 -26.34
N ALA A 81 -1.32 1.64 -26.53
CA ALA A 81 0.10 1.94 -26.79
C ALA A 81 1.02 1.56 -25.60
N TYR A 82 0.49 1.51 -24.39
CA TYR A 82 1.27 1.24 -23.18
C TYR A 82 1.01 -0.11 -22.53
N THR A 83 -0.04 -0.86 -22.94
CA THR A 83 -0.39 -2.15 -22.33
C THR A 83 0.73 -3.20 -22.39
N GLY A 84 1.63 -3.12 -23.36
CA GLY A 84 2.81 -4.00 -23.44
C GLY A 84 4.06 -3.49 -22.72
N LYS A 85 4.03 -2.24 -22.22
CA LYS A 85 5.18 -1.56 -21.59
C LYS A 85 4.98 -1.35 -20.08
N VAL A 86 3.77 -1.52 -19.58
CA VAL A 86 3.42 -1.24 -18.19
C VAL A 86 2.67 -2.42 -17.60
N ASP A 87 3.21 -2.98 -16.54
CA ASP A 87 2.56 -4.00 -15.73
C ASP A 87 1.87 -3.32 -14.53
N VAL A 88 0.56 -3.46 -14.41
CA VAL A 88 -0.20 -2.86 -13.30
C VAL A 88 -0.47 -3.91 -12.24
N ILE A 89 -0.02 -3.64 -11.02
CA ILE A 89 -0.16 -4.50 -9.86
C ILE A 89 -0.96 -3.76 -8.80
N ASN A 90 -2.11 -4.29 -8.42
CA ASN A 90 -2.92 -3.72 -7.35
C ASN A 90 -2.58 -4.37 -6.01
N VAL A 91 -2.12 -3.58 -5.07
CA VAL A 91 -1.90 -3.98 -3.69
C VAL A 91 -3.13 -3.56 -2.88
N ILE A 92 -3.90 -4.55 -2.47
CA ILE A 92 -5.18 -4.32 -1.81
C ILE A 92 -4.99 -4.26 -0.29
N THR A 93 -5.41 -3.15 0.31
CA THR A 93 -5.38 -2.93 1.76
C THR A 93 -6.79 -2.98 2.39
N ALA A 94 -7.78 -3.51 1.63
CA ALA A 94 -9.16 -3.62 2.08
C ALA A 94 -9.30 -4.54 3.33
N PRO A 95 -10.22 -4.23 4.28
CA PRO A 95 -11.25 -3.20 4.14
C PRO A 95 -10.76 -1.76 4.29
N GLU A 96 -9.79 -1.47 5.11
CA GLU A 96 -9.16 -0.15 5.28
C GLU A 96 -7.80 -0.32 5.96
N ILE A 97 -6.89 0.61 5.72
CA ILE A 97 -5.53 0.55 6.26
C ILE A 97 -5.49 0.68 7.79
N GLU A 98 -6.52 1.27 8.39
CA GLU A 98 -6.68 1.39 9.84
C GLU A 98 -6.77 0.03 10.55
N MET A 99 -7.02 -1.04 9.80
CA MET A 99 -6.93 -2.39 10.33
C MET A 99 -5.55 -2.69 10.92
N LEU A 100 -4.48 -2.09 10.39
CA LEU A 100 -3.13 -2.27 10.92
C LEU A 100 -3.02 -1.76 12.36
N ILE A 101 -3.70 -0.65 12.68
CA ILE A 101 -3.78 -0.10 14.04
C ILE A 101 -4.56 -1.07 14.94
N ILE A 102 -5.73 -1.54 14.48
CA ILE A 102 -6.59 -2.47 15.26
C ILE A 102 -5.84 -3.77 15.57
N PHE A 103 -5.05 -4.29 14.63
CA PHE A 103 -4.23 -5.47 14.85
C PHE A 103 -3.06 -5.22 15.81
N ASN A 104 -2.41 -4.06 15.70
CA ASN A 104 -1.33 -3.68 16.60
C ASN A 104 -1.83 -3.52 18.05
N GLU A 105 -3.00 -2.91 18.24
CA GLU A 105 -3.66 -2.75 19.55
C GLU A 105 -4.23 -4.08 20.09
N ASN A 106 -4.12 -5.19 19.35
CA ASN A 106 -4.71 -6.49 19.69
C ASN A 106 -6.24 -6.45 19.90
N LYS A 107 -6.94 -5.52 19.24
CA LYS A 107 -8.38 -5.24 19.38
C LYS A 107 -9.26 -5.85 18.29
N TYR A 108 -8.71 -6.76 17.49
CA TYR A 108 -9.46 -7.36 16.38
C TYR A 108 -10.74 -8.07 16.81
N LYS A 109 -10.73 -8.78 17.96
CA LYS A 109 -11.92 -9.49 18.45
C LYS A 109 -13.03 -8.53 18.85
N GLU A 110 -12.69 -7.44 19.54
CA GLU A 110 -13.63 -6.39 19.94
C GLU A 110 -14.15 -5.64 18.71
N PHE A 111 -13.27 -5.30 17.76
CA PHE A 111 -13.65 -4.70 16.49
C PHE A 111 -14.70 -5.57 15.76
N LYS A 112 -14.46 -6.88 15.62
CA LYS A 112 -15.40 -7.80 14.96
C LYS A 112 -16.77 -7.84 15.62
N LYS A 113 -16.82 -7.72 16.93
CA LYS A 113 -18.09 -7.68 17.70
C LYS A 113 -18.80 -6.33 17.57
N SER A 114 -18.09 -5.25 17.34
CA SER A 114 -18.67 -3.90 17.31
C SER A 114 -19.53 -3.63 16.09
N GLY A 115 -19.31 -4.34 14.97
CA GLY A 115 -19.98 -4.08 13.70
C GLY A 115 -19.63 -2.73 13.05
N LYS A 116 -18.68 -1.99 13.64
CA LYS A 116 -18.27 -0.66 13.15
C LYS A 116 -17.33 -0.76 11.95
N LYS A 117 -17.18 0.35 11.21
CA LYS A 117 -16.08 0.51 10.24
C LYS A 117 -14.75 0.67 10.99
N PRO A 118 -13.61 0.25 10.42
CA PRO A 118 -12.30 0.38 11.07
C PRO A 118 -12.00 1.79 11.57
N SER A 119 -12.20 2.80 10.73
CA SER A 119 -11.98 4.21 11.11
C SER A 119 -12.86 4.69 12.25
N SER A 120 -14.14 4.28 12.28
CA SER A 120 -15.06 4.58 13.39
C SER A 120 -14.62 3.90 14.69
N PHE A 121 -14.21 2.65 14.62
CA PHE A 121 -13.71 1.92 15.78
C PHE A 121 -12.44 2.56 16.35
N CYS A 122 -11.47 2.93 15.50
CA CYS A 122 -10.29 3.65 15.95
C CYS A 122 -10.65 4.94 16.68
N LYS A 123 -11.57 5.74 16.12
CA LYS A 123 -11.98 7.02 16.71
C LYS A 123 -12.75 6.86 18.00
N GLU A 124 -13.74 5.96 18.04
CA GLU A 124 -14.71 5.88 19.13
C GLU A 124 -14.26 4.95 20.27
N ASP A 125 -13.65 3.81 19.93
CA ASP A 125 -13.29 2.78 20.92
C ASP A 125 -11.82 2.89 21.32
N LEU A 126 -10.90 3.17 20.37
CA LEU A 126 -9.49 3.36 20.69
C LEU A 126 -9.14 4.80 21.06
N LYS A 127 -10.08 5.75 20.90
CA LYS A 127 -9.87 7.19 21.15
C LYS A 127 -8.75 7.81 20.31
N MET A 128 -8.50 7.25 19.11
CA MET A 128 -7.51 7.73 18.18
C MET A 128 -8.19 8.54 17.08
N THR A 129 -7.88 9.83 17.03
CA THR A 129 -8.34 10.75 15.99
C THR A 129 -7.31 10.80 14.85
N GLU A 130 -7.73 11.25 13.68
CA GLU A 130 -6.84 11.51 12.53
C GLU A 130 -6.03 10.30 12.02
N VAL A 131 -6.51 9.07 12.31
CA VAL A 131 -5.86 7.82 11.93
C VAL A 131 -5.59 7.67 10.41
N LYS A 132 -6.21 8.53 9.59
CA LYS A 132 -6.00 8.62 8.13
C LYS A 132 -4.99 9.70 7.74
N SER A 133 -4.49 10.50 8.67
CA SER A 133 -3.52 11.53 8.35
C SER A 133 -2.11 10.92 8.18
N TYR A 134 -1.30 11.57 7.32
CA TYR A 134 0.08 11.17 7.10
C TYR A 134 0.90 11.25 8.39
N ASP A 135 0.79 12.36 9.12
CA ASP A 135 1.59 12.61 10.33
C ASP A 135 1.24 11.66 11.46
N PHE A 136 -0.05 11.37 11.66
CA PHE A 136 -0.48 10.38 12.65
C PHE A 136 0.14 9.01 12.35
N VAL A 137 0.06 8.54 11.11
CA VAL A 137 0.57 7.22 10.71
C VAL A 137 2.10 7.14 10.85
N LYS A 138 2.83 8.19 10.45
CA LYS A 138 4.29 8.27 10.61
C LYS A 138 4.69 8.25 12.09
N MET A 139 3.95 8.94 12.94
CA MET A 139 4.20 8.95 14.39
C MET A 139 3.85 7.61 15.03
N TYR A 140 2.67 7.05 14.70
CA TYR A 140 2.18 5.81 15.30
C TYR A 140 3.08 4.61 14.95
N PHE A 141 3.52 4.53 13.70
CA PHE A 141 4.43 3.49 13.21
C PHE A 141 5.89 3.98 13.11
N SER A 142 6.32 4.84 14.03
CA SER A 142 7.72 5.32 14.08
C SER A 142 8.73 4.20 14.25
N ASP A 143 8.35 3.08 14.88
CA ASP A 143 9.11 1.83 14.81
C ASP A 143 8.57 0.96 13.65
N PRO A 144 9.32 0.80 12.55
CA PRO A 144 8.87 0.05 11.38
C PRO A 144 8.62 -1.44 11.67
N ARG A 145 9.18 -2.00 12.74
CA ARG A 145 8.94 -3.39 13.16
C ARG A 145 7.49 -3.60 13.59
N ILE A 146 6.89 -2.60 14.24
CA ILE A 146 5.48 -2.58 14.61
C ILE A 146 4.61 -2.65 13.36
N LEU A 147 4.93 -1.82 12.36
CA LEU A 147 4.20 -1.80 11.07
C LEU A 147 4.29 -3.16 10.36
N VAL A 148 5.50 -3.72 10.21
CA VAL A 148 5.69 -5.01 9.55
C VAL A 148 4.93 -6.12 10.28
N THR A 149 4.95 -6.12 11.61
CA THR A 149 4.22 -7.09 12.43
C THR A 149 2.71 -6.96 12.23
N ALA A 150 2.18 -5.73 12.20
CA ALA A 150 0.76 -5.47 11.95
C ALA A 150 0.33 -5.95 10.55
N ILE A 151 1.14 -5.70 9.52
CA ILE A 151 0.89 -6.17 8.15
C ILE A 151 0.84 -7.71 8.09
N LYS A 152 1.78 -8.39 8.74
CA LYS A 152 1.81 -9.87 8.79
C LYS A 152 0.59 -10.42 9.51
N LYS A 153 0.26 -9.91 10.70
CA LYS A 153 -0.95 -10.28 11.44
C LYS A 153 -2.23 -10.06 10.62
N TYR A 154 -2.30 -8.93 9.93
CA TYR A 154 -3.44 -8.64 9.06
C TYR A 154 -3.56 -9.65 7.93
N HIS A 155 -2.46 -10.00 7.28
CA HIS A 155 -2.46 -11.03 6.23
C HIS A 155 -2.93 -12.38 6.74
N GLU A 156 -2.42 -12.85 7.87
CA GLU A 156 -2.79 -14.14 8.48
C GLU A 156 -4.29 -14.22 8.80
N MET A 157 -4.87 -13.10 9.24
CA MET A 157 -6.27 -13.03 9.68
C MET A 157 -7.23 -12.64 8.55
N SER A 158 -6.76 -11.96 7.52
CA SER A 158 -7.57 -11.57 6.37
C SER A 158 -7.62 -12.72 5.37
N LYS A 159 -8.83 -13.24 5.09
CA LYS A 159 -9.03 -14.19 3.99
C LYS A 159 -9.02 -13.47 2.63
N VAL A 160 -8.03 -12.62 2.38
CA VAL A 160 -7.90 -11.92 1.11
C VAL A 160 -7.49 -12.93 0.05
N GLN A 161 -8.40 -13.25 -0.87
CA GLN A 161 -8.03 -14.03 -2.05
C GLN A 161 -7.11 -13.17 -2.92
N ASN A 162 -5.89 -13.65 -3.10
CA ASN A 162 -4.94 -13.08 -4.02
C ASN A 162 -5.18 -13.68 -5.42
N ASP A 163 -5.11 -12.84 -6.44
CA ASP A 163 -5.04 -13.26 -7.83
C ASP A 163 -3.78 -12.65 -8.47
N ILE A 164 -3.57 -12.85 -9.77
CA ILE A 164 -2.35 -12.40 -10.46
C ILE A 164 -2.17 -10.87 -10.43
N VAL A 165 -3.28 -10.12 -10.31
CA VAL A 165 -3.29 -8.65 -10.42
C VAL A 165 -3.51 -7.98 -9.05
N ASN A 166 -4.18 -8.67 -8.12
CA ASN A 166 -4.54 -8.13 -6.82
C ASN A 166 -3.83 -8.92 -5.72
N ILE A 167 -2.90 -8.29 -5.05
CA ILE A 167 -2.09 -8.88 -3.98
C ILE A 167 -2.25 -8.11 -2.67
N GLY A 168 -1.94 -8.73 -1.55
CA GLY A 168 -1.92 -8.05 -0.26
C GLY A 168 -0.60 -7.29 -0.03
N LEU A 169 -0.63 -6.30 0.86
CA LEU A 169 0.53 -5.46 1.18
C LEU A 169 1.78 -6.27 1.59
N HIS A 170 1.60 -7.41 2.27
CA HIS A 170 2.71 -8.27 2.69
C HIS A 170 3.53 -8.86 1.52
N PHE A 171 2.97 -8.94 0.31
CA PHE A 171 3.69 -9.47 -0.86
C PHE A 171 4.78 -8.53 -1.38
N ILE A 172 4.68 -7.24 -1.10
CA ILE A 172 5.70 -6.26 -1.48
C ILE A 172 6.74 -6.02 -0.37
N LEU A 173 6.61 -6.70 0.79
CA LEU A 173 7.63 -6.64 1.84
C LEU A 173 8.82 -7.53 1.46
N LYS A 174 10.03 -7.06 1.74
CA LYS A 174 11.21 -7.93 1.78
C LYS A 174 10.98 -9.06 2.80
N ASN A 175 11.53 -10.24 2.52
CA ASN A 175 11.58 -11.33 3.50
C ASN A 175 12.56 -10.95 4.63
N VAL A 176 12.14 -10.05 5.50
CA VAL A 176 12.87 -9.72 6.71
C VAL A 176 12.62 -10.86 7.71
N ARG A 177 13.64 -11.65 7.99
CA ARG A 177 13.58 -12.57 9.14
C ARG A 177 13.25 -11.73 10.37
N PRO A 178 12.34 -12.18 11.26
CA PRO A 178 12.16 -11.49 12.53
C PRO A 178 13.53 -11.43 13.20
N TYR A 179 13.96 -10.21 13.54
CA TYR A 179 15.15 -10.05 14.37
C TYR A 179 14.89 -10.79 15.68
N ALA A 180 15.75 -11.78 15.97
CA ALA A 180 15.75 -12.52 17.23
C ALA A 180 16.04 -11.58 18.40
#